data_7437af493a4e70ab5a9e43f94ad62d61
#
_entry.id   7437af493a4e70ab5a9e43f94ad62d61
#
_cell.length_a   1.000
_cell.length_b   1.000
_cell.length_c   1.000
_cell.angle_alpha   90.00
_cell.angle_beta   90.00
_cell.angle_gamma   90.00
#
_symmetry.space_group_name_H-M   'P 1'
#
loop_
_entity.id
_entity.type
_entity.pdbx_description
1 polymer ?
#
loop_
_entity_poly.entity_id
_entity_poly.type
_entity_poly.pdbx_seq_one_letter_code
_entity_poly.pdbx_strand_id
1 'polypeptide(L)'
;MLDQPPEQPKAKPHHAGHRERLRERARGAGIHHLPDYELLELFLFRSQPQGDVKPIAKALLTRFGSLAAVLAASVEDLMTVRAEDSRGRSKGVGAETALDLAALHEVSRRLAKEEAKDHR
;
A
#
# COMPACT_ATOMS: atom_id res chain seq x y z
N MET A 1 -49.56 6.80 -7.24
CA MET A 1 -48.19 6.62 -7.67
C MET A 1 -47.26 6.66 -6.49
N LEU A 2 -46.60 5.58 -6.30
CA LEU A 2 -45.72 5.52 -5.15
C LEU A 2 -44.46 6.30 -5.46
N ASP A 3 -44.30 7.40 -4.75
CA ASP A 3 -43.05 8.11 -4.78
C ASP A 3 -42.02 7.22 -4.11
N GLN A 4 -41.24 6.55 -4.91
CA GLN A 4 -40.06 5.94 -4.37
C GLN A 4 -39.18 7.03 -3.82
N PRO A 5 -38.71 6.88 -2.58
CA PRO A 5 -37.73 7.82 -2.11
C PRO A 5 -36.58 7.83 -3.10
N PRO A 6 -35.99 9.01 -3.37
CA PRO A 6 -34.85 9.05 -4.26
C PRO A 6 -33.86 7.99 -3.81
N GLU A 7 -33.38 7.18 -4.74
CA GLU A 7 -32.37 6.21 -4.41
C GLU A 7 -31.28 6.91 -3.66
N GLN A 8 -31.12 6.52 -2.42
CA GLN A 8 -29.95 6.98 -1.69
C GLN A 8 -28.75 6.49 -2.46
N PRO A 9 -27.78 7.35 -2.72
CA PRO A 9 -26.56 6.89 -3.35
C PRO A 9 -26.09 5.66 -2.59
N LYS A 10 -25.84 4.59 -3.31
CA LYS A 10 -25.29 3.39 -2.69
C LYS A 10 -24.15 3.81 -1.80
N ALA A 11 -24.19 3.42 -0.56
CA ALA A 11 -23.09 3.70 0.35
C ALA A 11 -21.82 3.29 -0.36
N LYS A 12 -20.94 4.25 -0.58
CA LYS A 12 -19.65 3.96 -1.18
C LYS A 12 -18.92 2.95 -0.32
N PRO A 13 -18.17 2.01 -0.91
CA PRO A 13 -17.37 1.11 -0.12
C PRO A 13 -16.57 1.87 0.92
N HIS A 14 -16.36 1.26 2.08
CA HIS A 14 -15.64 1.86 3.20
C HIS A 14 -14.31 2.50 2.80
N HIS A 15 -13.63 1.92 1.81
CA HIS A 15 -12.35 2.42 1.33
C HIS A 15 -12.48 3.53 0.28
N ALA A 16 -13.71 3.84 -0.19
CA ALA A 16 -13.90 4.90 -1.18
C ALA A 16 -13.54 6.24 -0.56
N GLY A 17 -12.70 6.99 -1.24
CA GLY A 17 -12.16 8.23 -0.73
C GLY A 17 -10.99 8.08 0.24
N HIS A 18 -10.68 6.87 0.69
CA HIS A 18 -9.53 6.63 1.57
C HIS A 18 -8.22 7.05 0.89
N ARG A 19 -8.07 6.71 -0.36
CA ARG A 19 -6.84 7.04 -1.12
C ARG A 19 -6.63 8.55 -1.18
N GLU A 20 -7.67 9.29 -1.47
CA GLU A 20 -7.56 10.74 -1.55
C GLU A 20 -7.31 11.36 -0.18
N ARG A 21 -7.98 10.88 0.86
CA ARG A 21 -7.74 11.35 2.22
C ARG A 21 -6.31 11.08 2.68
N LEU A 22 -5.78 9.90 2.34
CA LEU A 22 -4.39 9.57 2.68
C LEU A 22 -3.41 10.47 1.93
N ARG A 23 -3.66 10.72 0.65
CA ARG A 23 -2.83 11.64 -0.14
C ARG A 23 -2.88 13.06 0.41
N GLU A 24 -4.05 13.52 0.83
CA GLU A 24 -4.19 14.85 1.43
C GLU A 24 -3.41 14.96 2.74
N ARG A 25 -3.45 13.95 3.59
CA ARG A 25 -2.67 13.94 4.82
C ARG A 25 -1.17 13.91 4.52
N ALA A 26 -0.76 13.15 3.53
CA ALA A 26 0.65 13.08 3.12
C ALA A 26 1.15 14.43 2.61
N ARG A 27 0.33 15.13 1.84
CA ARG A 27 0.68 16.46 1.33
C ARG A 27 0.67 17.52 2.43
N GLY A 28 -0.32 17.47 3.34
CA GLY A 28 -0.49 18.47 4.38
C GLY A 28 0.49 18.35 5.52
N ALA A 29 0.53 17.18 6.17
CA ALA A 29 1.39 16.96 7.32
C ALA A 29 2.79 16.46 6.94
N GLY A 30 2.96 15.98 5.73
CA GLY A 30 4.21 15.43 5.24
C GLY A 30 4.25 13.90 5.32
N ILE A 31 4.91 13.30 4.34
CA ILE A 31 5.02 11.83 4.22
C ILE A 31 5.66 11.22 5.47
N HIS A 32 6.61 11.92 6.09
CA HIS A 32 7.33 11.42 7.25
C HIS A 32 6.44 11.21 8.50
N HIS A 33 5.23 11.78 8.51
CA HIS A 33 4.28 11.57 9.60
C HIS A 33 3.42 10.32 9.44
N LEU A 34 3.49 9.65 8.28
CA LEU A 34 2.68 8.46 8.04
C LEU A 34 3.27 7.25 8.76
N PRO A 35 2.46 6.45 9.45
CA PRO A 35 2.94 5.16 9.95
C PRO A 35 3.30 4.24 8.78
N ASP A 36 4.10 3.23 9.05
CA ASP A 36 4.63 2.34 8.01
C ASP A 36 3.55 1.74 7.12
N TYR A 37 2.43 1.30 7.70
CA TYR A 37 1.39 0.68 6.88
C TYR A 37 0.71 1.69 5.94
N GLU A 38 0.57 2.95 6.35
CA GLU A 38 -0.01 3.98 5.49
C GLU A 38 0.97 4.42 4.40
N LEU A 39 2.24 4.51 4.73
CA LEU A 39 3.26 4.78 3.73
C LEU A 39 3.27 3.68 2.66
N LEU A 40 3.16 2.43 3.10
CA LEU A 40 3.08 1.29 2.20
C LEU A 40 1.80 1.33 1.36
N GLU A 41 0.65 1.66 1.96
CA GLU A 41 -0.60 1.84 1.20
C GLU A 41 -0.45 2.88 0.10
N LEU A 42 0.14 4.03 0.45
CA LEU A 42 0.36 5.12 -0.51
C LEU A 42 1.15 4.63 -1.73
N PHE A 43 2.16 3.81 -1.49
CA PHE A 43 2.97 3.24 -2.55
C PHE A 43 2.20 2.20 -3.36
N LEU A 44 1.41 1.35 -2.69
CA LEU A 44 0.64 0.29 -3.34
C LEU A 44 -0.47 0.81 -4.24
N PHE A 45 -0.94 2.04 -4.03
CA PHE A 45 -2.00 2.62 -4.87
C PHE A 45 -1.65 2.59 -6.36
N ARG A 46 -0.39 2.62 -6.71
CA ARG A 46 0.04 2.66 -8.11
C ARG A 46 -0.19 1.33 -8.82
N SER A 47 0.17 0.23 -8.18
CA SER A 47 0.05 -1.10 -8.78
C SER A 47 -1.28 -1.76 -8.48
N GLN A 48 -2.04 -1.22 -7.53
CA GLN A 48 -3.35 -1.72 -7.14
C GLN A 48 -4.36 -0.57 -7.20
N PRO A 49 -4.79 -0.21 -8.42
CA PRO A 49 -5.59 1.01 -8.60
C PRO A 49 -7.01 0.92 -8.07
N GLN A 50 -7.50 -0.28 -7.79
CA GLN A 50 -8.86 -0.49 -7.30
C GLN A 50 -8.86 -1.27 -5.99
N GLY A 51 -9.88 -1.01 -5.19
CA GLY A 51 -10.11 -1.73 -3.95
C GLY A 51 -9.30 -1.19 -2.79
N ASP A 52 -9.41 -1.90 -1.69
CA ASP A 52 -8.75 -1.54 -0.44
C ASP A 52 -7.38 -2.22 -0.36
N VAL A 53 -6.32 -1.44 -0.28
CA VAL A 53 -4.96 -1.97 -0.16
C VAL A 53 -4.51 -2.14 1.29
N LYS A 54 -5.30 -1.68 2.24
CA LYS A 54 -4.94 -1.78 3.66
C LYS A 54 -4.71 -3.22 4.12
N PRO A 55 -5.58 -4.19 3.77
CA PRO A 55 -5.32 -5.58 4.14
C PRO A 55 -3.99 -6.10 3.61
N ILE A 56 -3.63 -5.75 2.38
CA ILE A 56 -2.37 -6.19 1.78
C ILE A 56 -1.19 -5.53 2.49
N ALA A 57 -1.25 -4.23 2.77
CA ALA A 57 -0.18 -3.53 3.47
C ALA A 57 0.06 -4.16 4.85
N LYS A 58 -1.01 -4.44 5.58
CA LYS A 58 -0.90 -5.07 6.89
C LYS A 58 -0.39 -6.50 6.80
N ALA A 59 -0.84 -7.27 5.81
CA ALA A 59 -0.36 -8.64 5.60
C ALA A 59 1.13 -8.69 5.31
N LEU A 60 1.62 -7.75 4.48
CA LEU A 60 3.04 -7.64 4.19
C LEU A 60 3.86 -7.36 5.45
N LEU A 61 3.43 -6.38 6.23
CA LEU A 61 4.14 -6.03 7.47
C LEU A 61 4.10 -7.15 8.49
N THR A 62 2.98 -7.85 8.60
CA THR A 62 2.86 -8.98 9.50
C THR A 62 3.74 -10.15 9.06
N ARG A 63 3.75 -10.45 7.75
CA ARG A 63 4.51 -11.58 7.22
C ARG A 63 6.01 -11.39 7.39
N PHE A 64 6.52 -10.20 7.11
CA PHE A 64 7.96 -9.95 7.10
C PHE A 64 8.46 -9.24 8.36
N GLY A 65 7.58 -8.64 9.14
CA GLY A 65 7.90 -8.11 10.46
C GLY A 65 8.25 -6.63 10.50
N SER A 66 8.66 -6.03 9.40
CA SER A 66 8.99 -4.60 9.33
C SER A 66 8.93 -4.10 7.90
N LEU A 67 8.86 -2.78 7.74
CA LEU A 67 8.90 -2.17 6.42
C LEU A 67 10.21 -2.51 5.69
N ALA A 68 11.32 -2.46 6.40
CA ALA A 68 12.63 -2.81 5.82
C ALA A 68 12.63 -4.25 5.31
N ALA A 69 12.06 -5.17 6.08
CA ALA A 69 12.00 -6.58 5.69
C ALA A 69 11.06 -6.83 4.52
N VAL A 70 9.95 -6.07 4.42
CA VAL A 70 9.06 -6.12 3.26
C VAL A 70 9.84 -5.74 1.99
N LEU A 71 10.55 -4.63 2.05
CA LEU A 71 11.29 -4.15 0.88
C LEU A 71 12.45 -5.08 0.51
N ALA A 72 13.07 -5.72 1.49
CA ALA A 72 14.19 -6.63 1.25
C ALA A 72 13.77 -8.04 0.82
N ALA A 73 12.49 -8.36 0.88
CA ALA A 73 11.99 -9.69 0.51
C ALA A 73 12.15 -9.93 -1.00
N SER A 74 12.35 -11.18 -1.37
CA SER A 74 12.44 -11.55 -2.78
C SER A 74 11.08 -11.36 -3.47
N VAL A 75 11.11 -11.18 -4.79
CA VAL A 75 9.88 -11.08 -5.59
C VAL A 75 9.02 -12.33 -5.36
N GLU A 76 9.64 -13.51 -5.32
CA GLU A 76 8.94 -14.77 -5.10
C GLU A 76 8.23 -14.79 -3.74
N ASP A 77 8.91 -14.35 -2.69
CA ASP A 77 8.33 -14.34 -1.35
C ASP A 77 7.21 -13.30 -1.24
N LEU A 78 7.39 -12.12 -1.85
CA LEU A 78 6.35 -11.10 -1.88
C LEU A 78 5.08 -11.61 -2.55
N MET A 79 5.22 -12.36 -3.63
CA MET A 79 4.07 -12.89 -4.37
C MET A 79 3.31 -13.98 -3.62
N THR A 80 3.84 -14.49 -2.52
CA THR A 80 3.11 -15.45 -1.68
C THR A 80 2.13 -14.76 -0.73
N VAL A 81 2.19 -13.45 -0.58
CA VAL A 81 1.35 -12.73 0.37
C VAL A 81 -0.06 -12.55 -0.18
N ARG A 82 -1.05 -12.90 0.63
CA ARG A 82 -2.46 -12.72 0.30
C ARG A 82 -3.18 -12.15 1.51
N ALA A 83 -4.25 -11.43 1.24
CA ALA A 83 -5.11 -10.88 2.28
C ALA A 83 -6.55 -10.93 1.82
N GLU A 84 -7.48 -10.98 2.77
CA GLU A 84 -8.89 -10.89 2.46
C GLU A 84 -9.34 -9.44 2.61
N ASP A 85 -10.14 -8.97 1.65
CA ASP A 85 -10.75 -7.64 1.75
C ASP A 85 -11.98 -7.69 2.68
N SER A 86 -12.63 -6.54 2.86
CA SER A 86 -13.81 -6.43 3.73
C SER A 86 -14.99 -7.30 3.28
N ARG A 87 -14.96 -7.80 2.05
CA ARG A 87 -16.00 -8.68 1.50
C ARG A 87 -15.57 -10.14 1.51
N GLY A 88 -14.47 -10.48 2.14
CA GLY A 88 -13.95 -11.83 2.21
C GLY A 88 -13.26 -12.31 0.93
N ARG A 89 -13.04 -11.42 -0.04
CA ARG A 89 -12.34 -11.79 -1.28
C ARG A 89 -10.84 -11.76 -1.07
N SER A 90 -10.19 -12.81 -1.55
CA SER A 90 -8.74 -12.90 -1.46
C SER A 90 -8.09 -12.02 -2.52
N LYS A 91 -7.13 -11.23 -2.09
CA LYS A 91 -6.33 -10.37 -2.96
C LYS A 91 -4.87 -10.61 -2.63
N GLY A 92 -4.06 -10.74 -3.65
CA GLY A 92 -2.64 -11.06 -3.48
C GLY A 92 -1.73 -10.00 -4.02
N VAL A 93 -0.46 -10.17 -3.70
CA VAL A 93 0.61 -9.37 -4.28
C VAL A 93 0.97 -10.01 -5.62
N GLY A 94 0.70 -9.30 -6.70
CA GLY A 94 1.05 -9.76 -8.04
C GLY A 94 2.49 -9.38 -8.41
N ALA A 95 2.86 -9.78 -9.63
CA ALA A 95 4.22 -9.54 -10.12
C ALA A 95 4.58 -8.06 -10.21
N GLU A 96 3.62 -7.20 -10.61
CA GLU A 96 3.88 -5.76 -10.70
C GLU A 96 4.15 -5.13 -9.35
N THR A 97 3.32 -5.45 -8.36
CA THR A 97 3.51 -4.94 -7.01
C THR A 97 4.83 -5.43 -6.42
N ALA A 98 5.13 -6.71 -6.60
CA ALA A 98 6.38 -7.28 -6.10
C ALA A 98 7.60 -6.60 -6.76
N LEU A 99 7.53 -6.35 -8.06
CA LEU A 99 8.60 -5.65 -8.78
C LEU A 99 8.77 -4.21 -8.29
N ASP A 100 7.67 -3.51 -8.06
CA ASP A 100 7.71 -2.14 -7.53
C ASP A 100 8.40 -2.08 -6.17
N LEU A 101 8.07 -3.01 -5.28
CA LEU A 101 8.70 -3.07 -3.96
C LEU A 101 10.18 -3.42 -4.05
N ALA A 102 10.54 -4.35 -4.93
CA ALA A 102 11.93 -4.72 -5.16
C ALA A 102 12.73 -3.54 -5.75
N ALA A 103 12.13 -2.80 -6.67
CA ALA A 103 12.76 -1.61 -7.25
C ALA A 103 12.98 -0.53 -6.19
N LEU A 104 12.00 -0.32 -5.32
CA LEU A 104 12.14 0.65 -4.23
C LEU A 104 13.28 0.24 -3.29
N HIS A 105 13.41 -1.03 -2.99
CA HIS A 105 14.52 -1.55 -2.20
C HIS A 105 15.87 -1.25 -2.87
N GLU A 106 15.98 -1.51 -4.16
CA GLU A 106 17.22 -1.24 -4.89
C GLU A 106 17.57 0.25 -4.91
N VAL A 107 16.57 1.12 -5.06
CA VAL A 107 16.78 2.56 -4.95
C VAL A 107 17.32 2.92 -3.57
N SER A 108 16.71 2.40 -2.52
CA SER A 108 17.13 2.67 -1.15
C SER A 108 18.56 2.17 -0.89
N ARG A 109 18.92 1.02 -1.46
CA ARG A 109 20.25 0.44 -1.32
C ARG A 109 21.32 1.31 -2.00
N ARG A 110 21.02 1.79 -3.20
CA ARG A 110 21.92 2.69 -3.93
C ARG A 110 22.08 4.03 -3.23
N LEU A 111 20.97 4.55 -2.68
CA LEU A 111 21.02 5.80 -1.93
C LEU A 111 21.89 5.66 -0.67
N ALA A 112 21.72 4.59 0.08
CA ALA A 112 22.52 4.31 1.26
C ALA A 112 24.02 4.20 0.91
N LYS A 113 24.34 3.58 -0.23
CA LYS A 113 25.71 3.44 -0.70
C LYS A 113 26.32 4.79 -1.05
N GLU A 114 25.56 5.67 -1.70
CA GLU A 114 26.03 7.01 -2.03
C GLU A 114 26.25 7.84 -0.78
N GLU A 115 25.33 7.80 0.17
CA GLU A 115 25.47 8.50 1.45
C GLU A 115 26.71 8.03 2.22
N ALA A 116 26.98 6.73 2.22
CA ALA A 116 28.17 6.20 2.86
C ALA A 116 29.47 6.71 2.23
N LYS A 117 29.47 6.91 0.90
CA LYS A 117 30.64 7.49 0.22
C LYS A 117 30.85 8.95 0.58
N ASP A 118 29.76 9.71 0.76
CA ASP A 118 29.83 11.12 1.09
C ASP A 118 30.35 11.39 2.51
N HIS A 119 30.33 10.38 3.36
CA HIS A 119 30.80 10.48 4.75
C HIS A 119 32.24 10.05 4.96
N ARG A 120 33.00 9.90 3.89
CA ARG A 120 34.44 9.58 4.00
C ARG A 120 35.25 10.81 4.36
#